data_54d63285c28fe3e30c357ece035ba5dd
#
_entry.id   54d63285c28fe3e30c357ece035ba5dd
#
_cell.length_a   1.000
_cell.length_b   1.000
_cell.length_c   1.000
_cell.angle_alpha   90.00
_cell.angle_beta   90.00
_cell.angle_gamma   90.00
#
_symmetry.space_group_name_H-M   'P 1'
#
loop_
_entity.id
_entity.type
_entity.pdbx_description
1 polymer ?
#
loop_
_entity_poly.entity_id
_entity_poly.type
_entity_poly.pdbx_seq_one_letter_code
_entity_poly.pdbx_strand_id
1 'polypeptide(L)'
;AKRTLRRDVLEYIKYTERKALTQPFNPTDDEQALYERISAFLQKEDSYALPKQQRHLTALILRKLLASSSHAVAATLVTIRERLQSLLTAGKAEDDGSQLVEQLIAEDDLEQDYLEEEASGEEENAEAPTPAAAENGKPGAAKDAQAVRAAITAEIEELTAFVDAAQALQTDTKAQALLKALNLGFGKMAELRAPRKAIIFTESKRTQEYLHRFLSANGHAGKLVLFSGTNTHEESTAIYQRWLEEFKGTDRVTGSPQVDRRTALIDHFRKDDGTGAEIMIATEAAAEGVNLQFCALIINYDLPWNPQRVEQRIGRCHRYGQRYDVVVINFLNTRNQADQRVLELLTEKFNLFSGVFGASDEVLGRIEGGLDFEKRILQIYDTCRQPEQIEAAFNALQAELGEVIADRIKDTQSQLLENF
;
A
#
# COMPACT_ATOMS: atom_id res chain seq x y z
N ALA A 1 -30.37 -2.72 9.54
CA ALA A 1 -30.30 -1.31 9.17
C ALA A 1 -30.53 -1.20 7.67
N LYS A 2 -31.50 -0.39 7.21
CA LYS A 2 -31.66 -0.12 5.76
C LYS A 2 -30.49 0.74 5.31
N ARG A 3 -29.69 0.20 4.40
CA ARG A 3 -28.59 0.93 3.74
C ARG A 3 -29.20 1.72 2.58
N THR A 4 -29.25 3.04 2.69
CA THR A 4 -29.76 3.91 1.63
C THR A 4 -28.62 4.19 0.67
N LEU A 5 -28.81 3.91 -0.62
CA LEU A 5 -27.79 4.21 -1.63
C LEU A 5 -27.62 5.73 -1.77
N ARG A 6 -26.40 6.18 -1.93
CA ARG A 6 -26.08 7.61 -2.09
C ARG A 6 -26.87 8.26 -3.25
N ARG A 7 -27.07 7.56 -4.37
CA ARG A 7 -27.84 8.06 -5.52
C ARG A 7 -29.29 8.41 -5.16
N ASP A 8 -29.88 7.69 -4.18
CA ASP A 8 -31.28 7.86 -3.80
C ASP A 8 -31.48 9.09 -2.90
N VAL A 9 -30.39 9.68 -2.41
CA VAL A 9 -30.39 10.89 -1.59
C VAL A 9 -29.83 12.11 -2.31
N LEU A 10 -29.34 11.97 -3.56
CA LEU A 10 -28.80 13.09 -4.35
C LEU A 10 -29.83 14.21 -4.58
N GLU A 11 -31.14 13.89 -4.63
CA GLU A 11 -32.20 14.89 -4.73
C GLU A 11 -32.30 15.77 -3.47
N TYR A 12 -31.86 15.25 -2.33
CA TYR A 12 -31.99 15.90 -1.02
C TYR A 12 -30.66 16.41 -0.44
N ILE A 13 -29.55 15.85 -0.89
CA ILE A 13 -28.21 16.13 -0.37
C ILE A 13 -27.25 16.42 -1.50
N LYS A 14 -26.70 17.64 -1.53
CA LYS A 14 -25.61 17.98 -2.45
C LYS A 14 -24.30 17.41 -1.91
N TYR A 15 -23.71 16.48 -2.67
CA TYR A 15 -22.35 16.03 -2.46
C TYR A 15 -21.38 16.89 -3.27
N THR A 16 -20.18 17.08 -2.76
CA THR A 16 -19.08 17.69 -3.50
C THR A 16 -18.55 16.73 -4.55
N GLU A 17 -17.85 17.25 -5.55
CA GLU A 17 -17.26 16.45 -6.62
C GLU A 17 -15.91 15.85 -6.20
N ARG A 18 -15.52 14.80 -6.91
CA ARG A 18 -14.15 14.25 -6.89
C ARG A 18 -13.42 14.70 -8.14
N LYS A 19 -12.22 15.24 -7.99
CA LYS A 19 -11.37 15.69 -9.09
C LYS A 19 -10.07 14.92 -9.06
N ALA A 20 -9.97 13.90 -9.92
CA ALA A 20 -8.75 13.13 -10.04
C ALA A 20 -7.72 13.83 -10.91
N LEU A 21 -6.48 13.79 -10.45
CA LEU A 21 -5.31 14.24 -11.18
C LEU A 21 -4.27 13.14 -11.17
N THR A 22 -3.57 12.95 -12.26
CA THR A 22 -2.44 12.04 -12.35
C THR A 22 -1.14 12.83 -12.29
N GLN A 23 -0.27 12.48 -11.35
CA GLN A 23 1.08 13.02 -11.27
C GLN A 23 2.05 12.02 -11.87
N PRO A 24 2.47 12.18 -13.12
CA PRO A 24 3.47 11.30 -13.72
C PRO A 24 4.85 11.60 -13.15
N PHE A 25 5.66 10.55 -13.00
CA PHE A 25 7.09 10.64 -12.76
C PHE A 25 7.84 9.66 -13.67
N ASN A 26 9.04 10.03 -14.04
CA ASN A 26 9.88 9.25 -14.94
C ASN A 26 11.17 8.88 -14.19
N PRO A 27 11.30 7.64 -13.70
CA PRO A 27 12.51 7.19 -13.02
C PRO A 27 13.77 7.44 -13.85
N THR A 28 14.88 7.75 -13.19
CA THR A 28 16.20 7.77 -13.82
C THR A 28 16.57 6.37 -14.32
N ASP A 29 17.59 6.28 -15.15
CA ASP A 29 18.07 4.98 -15.64
C ASP A 29 18.61 4.12 -14.49
N ASP A 30 19.23 4.72 -13.48
CA ASP A 30 19.71 4.01 -12.29
C ASP A 30 18.54 3.48 -11.43
N GLU A 31 17.51 4.28 -11.21
CA GLU A 31 16.29 3.84 -10.51
C GLU A 31 15.60 2.70 -11.26
N GLN A 32 15.49 2.83 -12.58
CA GLN A 32 14.87 1.80 -13.42
C GLN A 32 15.70 0.51 -13.44
N ALA A 33 17.01 0.61 -13.59
CA ALA A 33 17.90 -0.55 -13.57
C ALA A 33 17.84 -1.30 -12.23
N LEU A 34 17.77 -0.57 -11.11
CA LEU A 34 17.58 -1.18 -9.80
C LEU A 34 16.23 -1.91 -9.71
N TYR A 35 15.17 -1.27 -10.16
CA TYR A 35 13.81 -1.86 -10.20
C TYR A 35 13.80 -3.17 -11.00
N GLU A 36 14.36 -3.16 -12.20
CA GLU A 36 14.40 -4.33 -13.09
C GLU A 36 15.23 -5.48 -12.51
N ARG A 37 16.37 -5.18 -11.91
CA ARG A 37 17.25 -6.19 -11.27
C ARG A 37 16.56 -6.86 -10.07
N ILE A 38 15.93 -6.09 -9.20
CA ILE A 38 15.18 -6.64 -8.06
C ILE A 38 13.95 -7.42 -8.57
N SER A 39 13.23 -6.92 -9.57
CA SER A 39 12.10 -7.64 -10.17
C SER A 39 12.52 -8.98 -10.77
N ALA A 40 13.66 -9.04 -11.46
CA ALA A 40 14.22 -10.28 -11.99
C ALA A 40 14.63 -11.25 -10.86
N PHE A 41 15.18 -10.73 -9.76
CA PHE A 41 15.51 -11.54 -8.58
C PHE A 41 14.27 -12.18 -7.96
N LEU A 42 13.17 -11.44 -7.82
CA LEU A 42 11.91 -11.95 -7.27
C LEU A 42 11.28 -13.08 -8.11
N GLN A 43 11.60 -13.13 -9.40
CA GLN A 43 11.11 -14.17 -10.33
C GLN A 43 11.93 -15.47 -10.30
N LYS A 44 13.06 -15.54 -9.57
CA LYS A 44 13.87 -16.74 -9.45
C LYS A 44 13.10 -17.85 -8.72
N GLU A 45 12.85 -18.98 -9.35
CA GLU A 45 12.09 -20.10 -8.76
C GLU A 45 12.79 -20.73 -7.55
N ASP A 46 14.12 -20.87 -7.61
CA ASP A 46 14.93 -21.55 -6.60
C ASP A 46 15.66 -20.58 -5.66
N SER A 47 14.98 -19.50 -5.21
CA SER A 47 15.56 -18.52 -4.29
C SER A 47 15.40 -18.93 -2.83
N TYR A 48 16.47 -18.89 -2.05
CA TYR A 48 16.45 -19.06 -0.59
C TYR A 48 15.97 -17.79 0.14
N ALA A 49 16.09 -16.64 -0.49
CA ALA A 49 15.62 -15.36 0.04
C ALA A 49 14.10 -15.31 0.18
N LEU A 50 13.39 -16.02 -0.69
CA LEU A 50 11.94 -16.12 -0.68
C LEU A 50 11.53 -17.50 -0.16
N PRO A 51 11.04 -17.62 1.10
CA PRO A 51 10.65 -18.90 1.68
C PRO A 51 9.59 -19.59 0.81
N LYS A 52 9.74 -20.90 0.56
CA LYS A 52 8.86 -21.64 -0.37
C LYS A 52 7.38 -21.55 0.00
N GLN A 53 7.08 -21.74 1.29
CA GLN A 53 5.69 -21.71 1.77
C GLN A 53 5.06 -20.33 1.69
N GLN A 54 5.86 -19.27 1.87
CA GLN A 54 5.37 -17.87 1.90
C GLN A 54 5.92 -17.02 0.75
N ARG A 55 6.36 -17.68 -0.33
CA ARG A 55 6.98 -17.03 -1.47
C ARG A 55 6.10 -15.96 -2.10
N HIS A 56 4.83 -16.31 -2.31
CA HIS A 56 3.87 -15.43 -2.96
C HIS A 56 3.66 -14.12 -2.17
N LEU A 57 3.45 -14.25 -0.86
CA LEU A 57 3.23 -13.11 0.02
C LEU A 57 4.50 -12.26 0.15
N THR A 58 5.67 -12.89 0.35
CA THR A 58 6.95 -12.16 0.43
C THR A 58 7.22 -11.41 -0.88
N ALA A 59 6.96 -12.01 -2.04
CA ALA A 59 7.12 -11.36 -3.34
C ALA A 59 6.15 -10.19 -3.53
N LEU A 60 4.88 -10.32 -3.10
CA LEU A 60 3.89 -9.25 -3.13
C LEU A 60 4.33 -8.04 -2.29
N ILE A 61 4.74 -8.29 -1.05
CA ILE A 61 5.26 -7.23 -0.15
C ILE A 61 6.44 -6.51 -0.80
N LEU A 62 7.43 -7.26 -1.28
CA LEU A 62 8.63 -6.69 -1.91
C LEU A 62 8.30 -5.87 -3.16
N ARG A 63 7.35 -6.30 -4.00
CA ARG A 63 6.93 -5.54 -5.18
C ARG A 63 6.26 -4.23 -4.81
N LYS A 64 5.40 -4.25 -3.80
CA LYS A 64 4.74 -3.04 -3.29
C LYS A 64 5.76 -2.06 -2.73
N LEU A 65 6.71 -2.53 -1.91
CA LEU A 65 7.77 -1.70 -1.37
C LEU A 65 8.71 -1.14 -2.46
N LEU A 66 9.00 -1.94 -3.48
CA LEU A 66 9.80 -1.53 -4.63
C LEU A 66 9.11 -0.41 -5.44
N ALA A 67 7.79 -0.49 -5.58
CA ALA A 67 6.98 0.56 -6.22
C ALA A 67 6.81 1.80 -5.32
N SER A 68 6.97 1.64 -4.00
CA SER A 68 6.82 2.72 -3.01
C SER A 68 8.08 3.59 -2.94
N SER A 69 9.20 3.05 -2.48
CA SER A 69 10.46 3.79 -2.43
C SER A 69 11.69 2.87 -2.42
N SER A 70 12.80 3.35 -2.98
CA SER A 70 14.11 2.67 -2.92
C SER A 70 14.58 2.48 -1.48
N HIS A 71 14.22 3.38 -0.56
CA HIS A 71 14.57 3.29 0.85
C HIS A 71 13.82 2.16 1.56
N ALA A 72 12.51 2.00 1.30
CA ALA A 72 11.71 0.94 1.91
C ALA A 72 12.18 -0.43 1.43
N VAL A 73 12.38 -0.61 0.14
CA VAL A 73 12.86 -1.90 -0.41
C VAL A 73 14.27 -2.23 0.09
N ALA A 74 15.19 -1.25 0.15
CA ALA A 74 16.54 -1.48 0.66
C ALA A 74 16.54 -2.02 2.10
N ALA A 75 15.73 -1.41 2.97
CA ALA A 75 15.63 -1.85 4.36
C ALA A 75 15.06 -3.28 4.46
N THR A 76 14.06 -3.61 3.65
CA THR A 76 13.49 -4.96 3.60
C THR A 76 14.48 -6.00 3.06
N LEU A 77 15.29 -5.64 2.04
CA LEU A 77 16.36 -6.50 1.55
C LEU A 77 17.44 -6.76 2.60
N VAL A 78 17.72 -5.79 3.49
CA VAL A 78 18.60 -6.00 4.65
C VAL A 78 18.00 -7.04 5.59
N THR A 79 16.73 -6.96 5.95
CA THR A 79 16.05 -7.96 6.80
C THR A 79 16.14 -9.37 6.20
N ILE A 80 15.89 -9.51 4.90
CA ILE A 80 16.00 -10.80 4.20
C ILE A 80 17.45 -11.32 4.20
N ARG A 81 18.42 -10.44 3.94
CA ARG A 81 19.85 -10.78 3.98
C ARG A 81 20.27 -11.27 5.36
N GLU A 82 19.85 -10.62 6.42
CA GLU A 82 20.14 -11.01 7.81
C GLU A 82 19.55 -12.38 8.13
N ARG A 83 18.36 -12.68 7.63
CA ARG A 83 17.76 -14.03 7.73
C ARG A 83 18.63 -15.06 7.04
N LEU A 84 19.07 -14.83 5.80
CA LEU A 84 19.95 -15.76 5.09
C LEU A 84 21.30 -15.98 5.80
N GLN A 85 21.88 -14.93 6.39
CA GLN A 85 23.09 -15.03 7.21
C GLN A 85 22.86 -15.91 8.46
N SER A 86 21.69 -15.79 9.07
CA SER A 86 21.30 -16.63 10.20
C SER A 86 21.14 -18.10 9.82
N LEU A 87 20.54 -18.39 8.67
CA LEU A 87 20.43 -19.74 8.11
C LEU A 87 21.82 -20.35 7.87
N LEU A 88 22.75 -19.62 7.25
CA LEU A 88 24.14 -20.05 7.05
C LEU A 88 24.84 -20.39 8.36
N THR A 89 24.67 -19.54 9.37
CA THR A 89 25.30 -19.71 10.69
C THR A 89 24.73 -20.93 11.41
N ALA A 90 23.42 -21.14 11.32
CA ALA A 90 22.74 -22.30 11.90
C ALA A 90 22.98 -23.60 11.13
N GLY A 91 23.58 -23.55 9.95
CA GLY A 91 23.78 -24.72 9.08
C GLY A 91 22.48 -25.29 8.51
N LYS A 92 21.43 -24.48 8.42
CA LYS A 92 20.12 -24.84 7.85
C LYS A 92 20.02 -24.39 6.41
N ALA A 93 19.30 -25.15 5.61
CA ALA A 93 19.01 -24.80 4.23
C ALA A 93 17.77 -23.90 4.09
N GLU A 94 16.78 -24.15 4.90
CA GLU A 94 15.47 -23.47 4.84
C GLU A 94 14.87 -23.33 6.24
N ASP A 95 13.94 -22.40 6.40
CA ASP A 95 12.99 -22.24 7.47
C ASP A 95 11.58 -22.11 6.85
N ASP A 96 10.52 -22.08 7.66
CA ASP A 96 9.13 -21.93 7.20
C ASP A 96 8.82 -20.51 6.70
N GLY A 97 9.68 -19.52 7.02
CA GLY A 97 9.53 -18.13 6.60
C GLY A 97 8.46 -17.34 7.35
N SER A 98 7.68 -17.95 8.23
CA SER A 98 6.60 -17.27 8.97
C SER A 98 7.12 -16.06 9.75
N GLN A 99 8.24 -16.23 10.45
CA GLN A 99 8.88 -15.15 11.20
C GLN A 99 9.31 -13.97 10.30
N LEU A 100 9.79 -14.26 9.07
CA LEU A 100 10.15 -13.20 8.13
C LEU A 100 8.93 -12.37 7.75
N VAL A 101 7.83 -13.01 7.38
CA VAL A 101 6.62 -12.32 6.95
C VAL A 101 6.01 -11.53 8.10
N GLU A 102 5.88 -12.12 9.30
CA GLU A 102 5.42 -11.40 10.49
C GLU A 102 6.27 -10.16 10.77
N GLN A 103 7.61 -10.30 10.65
CA GLN A 103 8.53 -9.18 10.84
C GLN A 103 8.31 -8.10 9.77
N LEU A 104 8.19 -8.46 8.48
CA LEU A 104 7.96 -7.50 7.41
C LEU A 104 6.64 -6.75 7.58
N ILE A 105 5.57 -7.45 7.96
CA ILE A 105 4.27 -6.83 8.22
C ILE A 105 4.34 -5.87 9.41
N ALA A 106 4.98 -6.28 10.51
CA ALA A 106 5.09 -5.45 11.71
C ALA A 106 5.97 -4.21 11.50
N GLU A 107 7.11 -4.36 10.80
CA GLU A 107 8.05 -3.27 10.55
C GLU A 107 7.50 -2.20 9.60
N ASP A 108 6.72 -2.60 8.61
CA ASP A 108 6.14 -1.70 7.61
C ASP A 108 4.69 -1.30 7.89
N ASP A 109 4.11 -1.74 9.03
CA ASP A 109 2.72 -1.44 9.41
C ASP A 109 1.73 -1.85 8.31
N LEU A 110 2.00 -3.00 7.67
CA LEU A 110 1.14 -3.56 6.62
C LEU A 110 -0.13 -4.14 7.25
N GLU A 111 -1.19 -4.21 6.48
CA GLU A 111 -2.45 -4.75 6.99
C GLU A 111 -2.35 -6.23 7.37
N GLN A 112 -2.99 -6.60 8.49
CA GLN A 112 -3.03 -7.98 8.98
C GLN A 112 -3.83 -8.92 8.09
N ASP A 113 -4.66 -8.39 7.19
CA ASP A 113 -5.44 -9.17 6.21
C ASP A 113 -4.56 -10.12 5.38
N TYR A 114 -3.27 -9.77 5.19
CA TYR A 114 -2.30 -10.65 4.55
C TYR A 114 -2.01 -11.94 5.33
N LEU A 115 -2.13 -11.90 6.67
CA LEU A 115 -1.90 -13.08 7.53
C LEU A 115 -3.15 -13.97 7.65
N GLU A 116 -4.34 -13.37 7.66
CA GLU A 116 -5.61 -14.11 7.83
C GLU A 116 -5.91 -14.99 6.62
N GLU A 117 -5.48 -14.59 5.43
CA GLU A 117 -5.71 -15.34 4.20
C GLU A 117 -4.73 -16.50 4.01
N GLU A 118 -3.50 -16.41 4.53
CA GLU A 118 -2.61 -17.59 4.56
C GLU A 118 -3.15 -18.69 5.44
N ALA A 119 -3.72 -18.36 6.58
CA ALA A 119 -4.33 -19.33 7.48
C ALA A 119 -5.52 -20.06 6.83
N SER A 120 -6.21 -19.42 5.88
CA SER A 120 -7.34 -20.03 5.14
C SER A 120 -6.93 -20.78 3.87
N GLY A 121 -5.77 -20.46 3.28
CA GLY A 121 -5.28 -21.04 2.03
C GLY A 121 -4.49 -22.35 2.22
N GLU A 122 -4.03 -22.64 3.43
CA GLU A 122 -3.28 -23.89 3.72
C GLU A 122 -4.17 -25.15 3.73
N GLU A 123 -5.49 -25.02 3.84
CA GLU A 123 -6.40 -26.20 3.84
C GLU A 123 -6.65 -26.82 2.46
N GLU A 124 -6.41 -26.12 1.35
CA GLU A 124 -6.69 -26.66 0.01
C GLU A 124 -5.54 -27.44 -0.66
N ASN A 125 -4.29 -27.37 -0.16
CA ASN A 125 -3.13 -28.01 -0.80
C ASN A 125 -2.29 -28.93 0.09
N ALA A 126 -2.80 -29.38 1.24
CA ALA A 126 -2.09 -30.33 2.08
C ALA A 126 -2.27 -31.78 1.58
N GLU A 127 -1.59 -32.14 0.49
CA GLU A 127 -1.12 -33.51 0.34
C GLU A 127 0.00 -33.75 1.36
N ALA A 128 -0.31 -34.47 2.43
CA ALA A 128 0.61 -34.81 3.49
C ALA A 128 1.87 -35.50 2.92
N PRO A 129 3.10 -34.98 3.17
CA PRO A 129 4.29 -35.72 2.82
C PRO A 129 4.39 -36.94 3.74
N THR A 130 4.37 -38.11 3.14
CA THR A 130 4.69 -39.39 3.80
C THR A 130 6.08 -39.26 4.45
N PRO A 131 6.27 -39.63 5.73
CA PRO A 131 7.57 -39.56 6.37
C PRO A 131 8.55 -40.51 5.72
N ALA A 132 9.50 -39.97 4.94
CA ALA A 132 10.62 -40.71 4.43
C ALA A 132 11.58 -40.99 5.59
N ALA A 133 11.82 -42.26 5.82
CA ALA A 133 12.72 -42.77 6.84
C ALA A 133 14.13 -42.16 6.73
N ALA A 134 14.67 -41.77 7.85
CA ALA A 134 16.04 -41.32 8.01
C ALA A 134 17.01 -42.37 7.47
N GLU A 135 17.62 -42.14 6.32
CA GLU A 135 18.77 -42.90 5.85
C GLU A 135 20.06 -42.13 6.16
N ASN A 136 20.85 -42.74 7.02
CA ASN A 136 22.18 -42.34 7.42
C ASN A 136 23.16 -42.35 6.23
N GLY A 137 23.89 -41.25 6.06
CA GLY A 137 25.28 -41.26 5.60
C GLY A 137 25.56 -41.73 4.16
N LYS A 138 25.13 -40.96 3.13
CA LYS A 138 25.70 -41.09 1.78
C LYS A 138 26.68 -39.95 1.48
N PRO A 139 27.78 -40.21 0.71
CA PRO A 139 28.76 -39.17 0.32
C PRO A 139 28.19 -38.02 -0.52
N GLY A 140 26.94 -38.10 -0.95
CA GLY A 140 26.16 -37.03 -1.63
C GLY A 140 25.77 -35.91 -0.73
N ALA A 141 25.34 -36.17 0.50
CA ALA A 141 24.77 -35.16 1.42
C ALA A 141 25.74 -34.00 1.75
N ALA A 142 27.04 -34.28 1.84
CA ALA A 142 28.02 -33.23 2.11
C ALA A 142 28.27 -32.32 0.89
N LYS A 143 28.19 -32.85 -0.34
CA LYS A 143 28.28 -32.05 -1.58
C LYS A 143 27.03 -31.21 -1.77
N ASP A 144 25.87 -31.76 -1.47
CA ASP A 144 24.60 -31.04 -1.53
C ASP A 144 24.57 -29.89 -0.51
N ALA A 145 25.03 -30.13 0.72
CA ALA A 145 25.13 -29.08 1.75
C ALA A 145 26.12 -27.97 1.36
N GLN A 146 27.22 -28.29 0.71
CA GLN A 146 28.18 -27.28 0.23
C GLN A 146 27.61 -26.45 -0.93
N ALA A 147 26.87 -27.08 -1.86
CA ALA A 147 26.20 -26.41 -2.96
C ALA A 147 25.10 -25.43 -2.42
N VAL A 148 24.31 -25.87 -1.46
CA VAL A 148 23.31 -25.02 -0.78
C VAL A 148 23.95 -23.81 -0.12
N ARG A 149 25.04 -24.02 0.64
CA ARG A 149 25.77 -22.90 1.29
C ARG A 149 26.32 -21.90 0.26
N ALA A 150 26.86 -22.39 -0.86
CA ALA A 150 27.37 -21.54 -1.93
C ALA A 150 26.21 -20.72 -2.58
N ALA A 151 25.06 -21.33 -2.80
CA ALA A 151 23.89 -20.65 -3.35
C ALA A 151 23.37 -19.54 -2.41
N ILE A 152 23.20 -19.85 -1.13
CA ILE A 152 22.80 -18.85 -0.12
C ILE A 152 23.82 -17.71 -0.04
N THR A 153 25.11 -18.00 -0.10
CA THR A 153 26.17 -16.97 -0.10
C THR A 153 26.06 -16.05 -1.31
N ALA A 154 25.82 -16.62 -2.50
CA ALA A 154 25.63 -15.84 -3.72
C ALA A 154 24.40 -14.92 -3.65
N GLU A 155 23.28 -15.39 -3.06
CA GLU A 155 22.11 -14.54 -2.85
C GLU A 155 22.38 -13.42 -1.83
N ILE A 156 23.13 -13.66 -0.77
CA ILE A 156 23.56 -12.61 0.19
C ILE A 156 24.39 -11.53 -0.52
N GLU A 157 25.29 -11.92 -1.41
CA GLU A 157 26.11 -10.98 -2.19
C GLU A 157 25.23 -10.15 -3.14
N GLU A 158 24.27 -10.80 -3.81
CA GLU A 158 23.33 -10.14 -4.72
C GLU A 158 22.41 -9.15 -3.95
N LEU A 159 21.86 -9.56 -2.81
CA LEU A 159 21.06 -8.69 -1.95
C LEU A 159 21.89 -7.50 -1.42
N THR A 160 23.14 -7.72 -1.07
CA THR A 160 24.05 -6.65 -0.65
C THR A 160 24.27 -5.65 -1.79
N ALA A 161 24.50 -6.13 -3.01
CA ALA A 161 24.64 -5.25 -4.17
C ALA A 161 23.36 -4.44 -4.48
N PHE A 162 22.16 -4.98 -4.21
CA PHE A 162 20.91 -4.21 -4.33
C PHE A 162 20.79 -3.14 -3.28
N VAL A 163 21.12 -3.45 -2.02
CA VAL A 163 21.11 -2.48 -0.91
C VAL A 163 22.07 -1.34 -1.21
N ASP A 164 23.31 -1.65 -1.61
CA ASP A 164 24.33 -0.65 -1.94
C ASP A 164 23.88 0.23 -3.12
N ALA A 165 23.30 -0.36 -4.16
CA ALA A 165 22.76 0.38 -5.29
C ALA A 165 21.60 1.31 -4.89
N ALA A 166 20.67 0.83 -4.05
CA ALA A 166 19.58 1.64 -3.56
C ALA A 166 20.04 2.83 -2.70
N GLN A 167 21.06 2.63 -1.86
CA GLN A 167 21.67 3.67 -1.05
C GLN A 167 22.50 4.69 -1.85
N ALA A 168 23.05 4.25 -2.98
CA ALA A 168 23.84 5.11 -3.88
C ALA A 168 22.97 6.04 -4.75
N LEU A 169 21.65 5.82 -4.83
CA LEU A 169 20.76 6.66 -5.61
C LEU A 169 20.79 8.10 -5.09
N GLN A 170 21.19 9.04 -5.96
CA GLN A 170 21.29 10.45 -5.62
C GLN A 170 19.94 11.18 -5.75
N THR A 171 19.03 10.60 -6.53
CA THR A 171 17.74 11.21 -6.86
C THR A 171 16.62 10.21 -6.56
N ASP A 172 15.57 10.68 -5.93
CA ASP A 172 14.28 10.00 -5.87
C ASP A 172 13.29 10.82 -6.69
N THR A 173 13.06 10.37 -7.93
CA THR A 173 12.19 11.07 -8.89
C THR A 173 10.74 11.10 -8.42
N LYS A 174 10.28 10.06 -7.73
CA LYS A 174 8.93 10.00 -7.15
C LYS A 174 8.76 11.00 -6.01
N ALA A 175 9.73 11.11 -5.11
CA ALA A 175 9.71 12.11 -4.05
C ALA A 175 9.81 13.55 -4.59
N GLN A 176 10.60 13.79 -5.65
CA GLN A 176 10.62 15.08 -6.35
C GLN A 176 9.27 15.42 -6.99
N ALA A 177 8.60 14.43 -7.57
CA ALA A 177 7.25 14.60 -8.11
C ALA A 177 6.23 14.90 -7.00
N LEU A 178 6.45 14.43 -5.76
CA LEU A 178 5.59 14.77 -4.61
C LEU A 178 5.61 16.26 -4.28
N LEU A 179 6.76 16.91 -4.35
CA LEU A 179 6.83 18.37 -4.15
C LEU A 179 5.99 19.12 -5.20
N LYS A 180 6.03 18.66 -6.47
CA LYS A 180 5.20 19.23 -7.54
C LYS A 180 3.72 18.98 -7.29
N ALA A 181 3.35 17.76 -6.89
CA ALA A 181 1.98 17.39 -6.56
C ALA A 181 1.42 18.21 -5.40
N LEU A 182 2.21 18.42 -4.33
CA LEU A 182 1.82 19.27 -3.20
C LEU A 182 1.60 20.72 -3.62
N ASN A 183 2.50 21.29 -4.43
CA ASN A 183 2.34 22.65 -4.92
C ASN A 183 1.09 22.80 -5.79
N LEU A 184 0.85 21.86 -6.71
CA LEU A 184 -0.35 21.83 -7.54
C LEU A 184 -1.62 21.68 -6.69
N GLY A 185 -1.60 20.72 -5.76
CA GLY A 185 -2.72 20.45 -4.87
C GLY A 185 -3.07 21.63 -3.98
N PHE A 186 -2.09 22.25 -3.35
CA PHE A 186 -2.31 23.44 -2.53
C PHE A 186 -2.78 24.65 -3.36
N GLY A 187 -2.33 24.77 -4.60
CA GLY A 187 -2.89 25.74 -5.54
C GLY A 187 -4.38 25.51 -5.78
N LYS A 188 -4.80 24.25 -5.97
CA LYS A 188 -6.22 23.88 -6.10
C LYS A 188 -7.02 24.14 -4.81
N MET A 189 -6.43 23.89 -3.64
CA MET A 189 -7.08 24.23 -2.36
C MET A 189 -7.32 25.74 -2.25
N ALA A 190 -6.38 26.56 -2.66
CA ALA A 190 -6.55 28.03 -2.67
C ALA A 190 -7.65 28.46 -3.65
N GLU A 191 -7.72 27.90 -4.86
CA GLU A 191 -8.80 28.16 -5.83
C GLU A 191 -10.20 27.81 -5.24
N LEU A 192 -10.29 26.68 -4.53
CA LEU A 192 -11.51 26.20 -3.89
C LEU A 192 -11.82 26.94 -2.58
N ARG A 193 -10.95 27.79 -2.08
CA ARG A 193 -11.01 28.39 -0.74
C ARG A 193 -11.10 27.35 0.38
N ALA A 194 -10.50 26.19 0.15
CA ALA A 194 -10.42 25.09 1.10
C ALA A 194 -9.22 25.26 2.03
N PRO A 195 -9.26 24.68 3.24
CA PRO A 195 -8.10 24.65 4.13
C PRO A 195 -6.86 24.09 3.44
N ARG A 196 -5.69 24.64 3.77
CA ARG A 196 -4.39 24.16 3.26
C ARG A 196 -3.99 22.87 3.97
N LYS A 197 -4.74 21.79 3.73
CA LYS A 197 -4.52 20.47 4.32
C LYS A 197 -4.39 19.43 3.22
N ALA A 198 -3.42 18.54 3.37
CA ALA A 198 -3.21 17.40 2.47
C ALA A 198 -3.00 16.12 3.27
N ILE A 199 -3.61 15.02 2.84
CA ILE A 199 -3.26 13.68 3.32
C ILE A 199 -2.51 12.92 2.23
N ILE A 200 -1.35 12.37 2.60
CA ILE A 200 -0.53 11.52 1.74
C ILE A 200 -0.66 10.09 2.24
N PHE A 201 -1.11 9.19 1.38
CA PHE A 201 -1.18 7.77 1.69
C PHE A 201 0.03 7.04 1.14
N THR A 202 0.65 6.22 1.96
CA THR A 202 1.72 5.29 1.60
C THR A 202 1.44 3.91 2.21
N GLU A 203 1.90 2.85 1.57
CA GLU A 203 1.70 1.48 2.06
C GLU A 203 2.74 1.07 3.10
N SER A 204 3.87 1.81 3.23
CA SER A 204 4.99 1.43 4.09
C SER A 204 5.31 2.51 5.13
N LYS A 205 5.50 2.09 6.38
CA LYS A 205 5.99 2.96 7.47
C LYS A 205 7.40 3.49 7.16
N ARG A 206 8.25 2.69 6.56
CA ARG A 206 9.60 3.13 6.13
C ARG A 206 9.53 4.22 5.08
N THR A 207 8.62 4.11 4.10
CA THR A 207 8.35 5.19 3.15
C THR A 207 7.77 6.42 3.85
N GLN A 208 6.86 6.25 4.80
CA GLN A 208 6.31 7.34 5.61
C GLN A 208 7.42 8.14 6.32
N GLU A 209 8.35 7.47 7.00
CA GLU A 209 9.47 8.09 7.69
C GLU A 209 10.45 8.76 6.73
N TYR A 210 10.68 8.15 5.58
CA TYR A 210 11.49 8.73 4.51
C TYR A 210 10.85 10.03 3.99
N LEU A 211 9.57 10.00 3.65
CA LEU A 211 8.84 11.18 3.17
C LEU A 211 8.80 12.30 4.21
N HIS A 212 8.67 11.97 5.48
CA HIS A 212 8.73 12.95 6.56
C HIS A 212 10.07 13.70 6.57
N ARG A 213 11.19 12.97 6.50
CA ARG A 213 12.53 13.57 6.44
C ARG A 213 12.70 14.38 5.16
N PHE A 214 12.29 13.84 4.01
CA PHE A 214 12.39 14.48 2.73
C PHE A 214 11.59 15.79 2.67
N LEU A 215 10.33 15.78 3.08
CA LEU A 215 9.49 16.98 3.09
C LEU A 215 9.96 18.02 4.13
N SER A 216 10.44 17.58 5.29
CA SER A 216 11.05 18.48 6.30
C SER A 216 12.24 19.22 5.72
N ALA A 217 13.12 18.55 4.99
CA ALA A 217 14.27 19.16 4.33
C ALA A 217 13.87 20.09 3.16
N ASN A 218 12.66 19.94 2.61
CA ASN A 218 12.17 20.72 1.46
C ASN A 218 11.08 21.75 1.84
N GLY A 219 11.18 22.35 3.02
CA GLY A 219 10.38 23.52 3.41
C GLY A 219 9.07 23.23 4.14
N HIS A 220 8.82 21.98 4.54
CA HIS A 220 7.64 21.59 5.30
C HIS A 220 7.93 21.23 6.77
N ALA A 221 9.13 21.55 7.28
CA ALA A 221 9.49 21.30 8.67
C ALA A 221 8.47 21.95 9.63
N GLY A 222 8.05 21.20 10.65
CA GLY A 222 7.06 21.64 11.63
C GLY A 222 5.61 21.70 11.12
N LYS A 223 5.35 21.27 9.86
CA LYS A 223 4.02 21.27 9.24
C LYS A 223 3.53 19.85 8.91
N LEU A 224 4.23 18.87 9.38
CA LEU A 224 3.98 17.45 9.10
C LEU A 224 3.41 16.76 10.34
N VAL A 225 2.58 15.75 10.13
CA VAL A 225 2.18 14.80 11.15
C VAL A 225 2.21 13.40 10.55
N LEU A 226 2.86 12.46 11.26
CA LEU A 226 2.85 11.05 10.91
C LEU A 226 1.66 10.37 11.57
N PHE A 227 0.96 9.52 10.81
CA PHE A 227 -0.18 8.78 11.29
C PHE A 227 -0.05 7.30 10.87
N SER A 228 0.35 6.45 11.83
CA SER A 228 0.58 5.01 11.65
C SER A 228 -0.24 4.19 12.64
N GLY A 229 -0.27 2.89 12.52
CA GLY A 229 -0.98 2.00 13.45
C GLY A 229 -0.55 2.21 14.90
N THR A 230 0.75 2.36 15.15
CA THR A 230 1.33 2.53 16.50
C THR A 230 1.44 3.99 16.95
N ASN A 231 1.68 4.93 16.03
CA ASN A 231 1.87 6.37 16.29
C ASN A 231 2.96 6.67 17.36
N THR A 232 4.04 5.90 17.37
CA THR A 232 5.10 5.98 18.41
C THR A 232 6.24 6.94 18.05
N HIS A 233 6.19 7.60 16.90
CA HIS A 233 7.19 8.56 16.49
C HIS A 233 7.36 9.69 17.53
N GLU A 234 8.57 10.23 17.68
CA GLU A 234 8.90 11.24 18.68
C GLU A 234 7.98 12.48 18.60
N GLU A 235 7.80 13.04 17.41
CA GLU A 235 6.92 14.20 17.19
C GLU A 235 5.46 13.87 17.51
N SER A 236 4.98 12.68 17.13
CA SER A 236 3.62 12.21 17.45
C SER A 236 3.43 12.08 18.96
N THR A 237 4.45 11.63 19.66
CA THR A 237 4.44 11.53 21.13
C THR A 237 4.42 12.93 21.76
N ALA A 238 5.20 13.88 21.24
CA ALA A 238 5.19 15.26 21.73
C ALA A 238 3.83 15.96 21.50
N ILE A 239 3.17 15.72 20.35
CA ILE A 239 1.82 16.22 20.08
C ILE A 239 0.84 15.63 21.10
N TYR A 240 0.90 14.32 21.34
CA TYR A 240 0.03 13.64 22.29
C TYR A 240 0.19 14.15 23.73
N GLN A 241 1.41 14.37 24.20
CA GLN A 241 1.67 14.92 25.53
C GLN A 241 1.07 16.32 25.70
N ARG A 242 1.25 17.21 24.73
CA ARG A 242 0.65 18.55 24.75
C ARG A 242 -0.89 18.49 24.75
N TRP A 243 -1.47 17.58 23.99
CA TRP A 243 -2.90 17.36 23.94
C TRP A 243 -3.45 16.85 25.27
N LEU A 244 -2.75 15.91 25.94
CA LEU A 244 -3.11 15.45 27.29
C LEU A 244 -3.11 16.57 28.31
N GLU A 245 -2.14 17.46 28.28
CA GLU A 245 -2.08 18.62 29.18
C GLU A 245 -3.24 19.59 28.91
N GLU A 246 -3.53 19.87 27.63
CA GLU A 246 -4.61 20.77 27.20
C GLU A 246 -5.99 20.27 27.62
N PHE A 247 -6.24 18.95 27.53
CA PHE A 247 -7.56 18.35 27.78
C PHE A 247 -7.66 17.58 29.10
N LYS A 248 -6.70 17.76 30.01
CA LYS A 248 -6.67 17.09 31.32
C LYS A 248 -7.96 17.32 32.10
N GLY A 249 -8.61 16.21 32.51
CA GLY A 249 -9.85 16.25 33.30
C GLY A 249 -11.11 16.55 32.50
N THR A 250 -11.04 16.54 31.18
CA THR A 250 -12.23 16.64 30.32
C THR A 250 -12.63 15.26 29.80
N ASP A 251 -13.85 15.10 29.30
CA ASP A 251 -14.38 13.87 28.69
C ASP A 251 -13.67 13.51 27.36
N ARG A 252 -12.80 14.38 26.88
CA ARG A 252 -12.01 14.12 25.66
C ARG A 252 -10.89 13.09 25.88
N VAL A 253 -10.37 13.01 27.10
CA VAL A 253 -9.37 12.01 27.48
C VAL A 253 -10.11 10.74 27.88
N THR A 254 -10.05 9.72 27.03
CA THR A 254 -10.80 8.46 27.23
C THR A 254 -10.12 7.52 28.22
N GLY A 255 -8.83 7.72 28.51
CA GLY A 255 -7.98 6.82 29.30
C GLY A 255 -7.38 5.66 28.49
N SER A 256 -7.69 5.54 27.20
CA SER A 256 -7.05 4.63 26.28
C SER A 256 -5.93 5.37 25.52
N PRO A 257 -4.64 5.10 25.83
CA PRO A 257 -3.54 5.81 25.18
C PRO A 257 -3.54 5.72 23.66
N GLN A 258 -4.02 4.61 23.10
CA GLN A 258 -4.11 4.40 21.66
C GLN A 258 -5.17 5.32 21.03
N VAL A 259 -6.36 5.37 21.62
CA VAL A 259 -7.47 6.21 21.13
C VAL A 259 -7.12 7.69 21.31
N ASP A 260 -6.61 8.05 22.48
CA ASP A 260 -6.28 9.43 22.83
C ASP A 260 -5.15 9.98 21.94
N ARG A 261 -4.13 9.16 21.65
CA ARG A 261 -3.03 9.52 20.74
C ARG A 261 -3.54 9.75 19.32
N ARG A 262 -4.38 8.86 18.79
CA ARG A 262 -5.00 9.04 17.47
C ARG A 262 -5.82 10.34 17.41
N THR A 263 -6.60 10.60 18.44
CA THR A 263 -7.42 11.82 18.56
C THR A 263 -6.52 13.07 18.58
N ALA A 264 -5.45 13.06 19.36
CA ALA A 264 -4.50 14.16 19.46
C ALA A 264 -3.86 14.52 18.11
N LEU A 265 -3.44 13.51 17.33
CA LEU A 265 -2.84 13.71 16.03
C LEU A 265 -3.85 14.27 15.00
N ILE A 266 -5.08 13.77 15.01
CA ILE A 266 -6.16 14.26 14.15
C ILE A 266 -6.53 15.71 14.52
N ASP A 267 -6.61 16.04 15.80
CA ASP A 267 -6.87 17.40 16.25
C ASP A 267 -5.74 18.35 15.86
N HIS A 268 -4.49 17.91 16.01
CA HIS A 268 -3.33 18.70 15.56
C HIS A 268 -3.38 18.94 14.04
N PHE A 269 -3.73 17.94 13.25
CA PHE A 269 -3.90 18.09 11.81
C PHE A 269 -5.11 18.99 11.45
N ARG A 270 -6.16 19.00 12.27
CA ARG A 270 -7.36 19.82 12.03
C ARG A 270 -7.14 21.31 12.31
N LYS A 271 -6.24 21.69 13.23
CA LYS A 271 -5.96 23.09 13.58
C LYS A 271 -5.56 23.88 12.33
N ASP A 272 -6.25 25.00 12.08
CA ASP A 272 -6.04 25.89 10.93
C ASP A 272 -5.62 27.31 11.38
N ASP A 273 -5.03 27.40 12.55
CA ASP A 273 -4.54 28.63 13.20
C ASP A 273 -3.03 28.88 12.97
N GLY A 274 -2.42 28.11 12.10
CA GLY A 274 -0.97 28.16 11.82
C GLY A 274 -0.12 27.33 12.79
N THR A 275 -0.70 26.77 13.85
CA THR A 275 0.02 25.90 14.82
C THR A 275 -0.14 24.42 14.51
N GLY A 276 -1.11 24.06 13.66
CA GLY A 276 -1.39 22.70 13.25
C GLY A 276 -0.57 22.25 12.04
N ALA A 277 -0.54 20.93 11.83
CA ALA A 277 0.09 20.38 10.63
C ALA A 277 -0.71 20.71 9.36
N GLU A 278 0.00 20.97 8.25
CA GLU A 278 -0.60 21.15 6.92
C GLU A 278 -0.70 19.83 6.16
N ILE A 279 0.20 18.89 6.45
CA ILE A 279 0.32 17.61 5.74
C ILE A 279 0.29 16.48 6.75
N MET A 280 -0.58 15.50 6.51
CA MET A 280 -0.59 14.22 7.21
C MET A 280 -0.02 13.16 6.28
N ILE A 281 0.99 12.41 6.74
CA ILE A 281 1.49 11.23 6.03
C ILE A 281 0.95 10.01 6.77
N ALA A 282 0.10 9.21 6.12
CA ALA A 282 -0.63 8.13 6.75
C ALA A 282 -0.31 6.78 6.09
N THR A 283 -0.16 5.74 6.92
CA THR A 283 -0.22 4.34 6.45
C THR A 283 -1.68 3.91 6.31
N GLU A 284 -1.91 2.84 5.54
CA GLU A 284 -3.26 2.31 5.30
C GLU A 284 -3.96 1.93 6.60
N ALA A 285 -3.29 1.11 7.42
CA ALA A 285 -3.81 0.62 8.70
C ALA A 285 -4.22 1.74 9.67
N ALA A 286 -3.47 2.86 9.65
CA ALA A 286 -3.77 4.00 10.50
C ALA A 286 -5.01 4.78 10.07
N ALA A 287 -5.23 4.90 8.77
CA ALA A 287 -6.31 5.72 8.23
C ALA A 287 -7.69 5.09 8.40
N GLU A 288 -7.76 3.83 8.79
CA GLU A 288 -9.01 3.14 9.00
C GLU A 288 -9.84 3.76 10.15
N GLY A 289 -11.14 3.92 9.93
CA GLY A 289 -12.08 4.45 10.92
C GLY A 289 -11.99 5.95 11.20
N VAL A 290 -11.04 6.71 10.63
CA VAL A 290 -10.90 8.15 10.88
C VAL A 290 -11.79 9.02 10.00
N ASN A 291 -12.16 10.20 10.50
CA ASN A 291 -12.93 11.20 9.78
C ASN A 291 -12.08 12.44 9.50
N LEU A 292 -11.78 12.66 8.21
CA LEU A 292 -10.94 13.75 7.73
C LEU A 292 -11.69 14.70 6.78
N GLN A 293 -12.98 14.92 6.99
CA GLN A 293 -13.82 15.78 6.13
C GLN A 293 -13.35 17.24 6.04
N PHE A 294 -12.47 17.69 6.92
CA PHE A 294 -11.87 19.01 6.85
C PHE A 294 -10.70 19.09 5.86
N CYS A 295 -10.24 17.95 5.35
CA CYS A 295 -9.21 17.83 4.34
C CYS A 295 -9.84 17.53 2.98
N ALA A 296 -9.48 18.28 1.96
CA ALA A 296 -10.01 18.12 0.60
C ALA A 296 -8.94 17.74 -0.44
N LEU A 297 -7.70 17.51 -0.01
CA LEU A 297 -6.60 17.07 -0.87
C LEU A 297 -6.08 15.71 -0.40
N ILE A 298 -6.22 14.72 -1.28
CA ILE A 298 -5.73 13.35 -1.09
C ILE A 298 -4.61 13.10 -2.10
N ILE A 299 -3.50 12.56 -1.64
CA ILE A 299 -2.37 12.16 -2.48
C ILE A 299 -2.11 10.67 -2.24
N ASN A 300 -2.39 9.85 -3.23
CA ASN A 300 -1.99 8.45 -3.22
C ASN A 300 -0.54 8.38 -3.73
N TYR A 301 0.42 8.51 -2.81
CA TYR A 301 1.83 8.33 -3.13
C TYR A 301 2.07 6.91 -3.61
N ASP A 302 1.50 5.93 -2.90
CA ASP A 302 1.36 4.56 -3.35
C ASP A 302 -0.11 4.32 -3.72
N LEU A 303 -0.33 3.96 -4.98
CA LEU A 303 -1.65 3.65 -5.48
C LEU A 303 -1.97 2.19 -5.12
N PRO A 304 -3.01 1.93 -4.29
CA PRO A 304 -3.41 0.56 -4.00
C PRO A 304 -3.85 -0.14 -5.28
N TRP A 305 -3.50 -1.39 -5.44
CA TRP A 305 -4.04 -2.20 -6.54
C TRP A 305 -5.49 -2.59 -6.28
N ASN A 306 -5.89 -2.66 -5.01
CA ASN A 306 -7.25 -2.96 -4.60
C ASN A 306 -8.17 -1.73 -4.75
N PRO A 307 -9.23 -1.79 -5.59
CA PRO A 307 -10.15 -0.69 -5.79
C PRO A 307 -10.94 -0.31 -4.52
N GLN A 308 -11.22 -1.26 -3.63
CA GLN A 308 -11.90 -0.99 -2.35
C GLN A 308 -11.06 -0.08 -1.44
N ARG A 309 -9.75 -0.29 -1.41
CA ARG A 309 -8.83 0.55 -0.62
C ARG A 309 -8.79 1.98 -1.14
N VAL A 310 -8.75 2.16 -2.47
CA VAL A 310 -8.84 3.50 -3.06
C VAL A 310 -10.13 4.20 -2.64
N GLU A 311 -11.28 3.51 -2.71
CA GLU A 311 -12.56 4.07 -2.27
C GLU A 311 -12.59 4.36 -0.76
N GLN A 312 -12.01 3.49 0.05
CA GLN A 312 -11.88 3.72 1.49
C GLN A 312 -11.04 4.97 1.79
N ARG A 313 -9.89 5.15 1.15
CA ARG A 313 -9.06 6.36 1.29
C ARG A 313 -9.82 7.62 0.93
N ILE A 314 -10.48 7.63 -0.23
CA ILE A 314 -11.29 8.77 -0.66
C ILE A 314 -12.44 9.00 0.32
N GLY A 315 -13.08 7.94 0.80
CA GLY A 315 -14.15 7.99 1.78
C GLY A 315 -13.77 8.58 3.14
N ARG A 316 -12.48 8.70 3.49
CA ARG A 316 -12.05 9.42 4.71
C ARG A 316 -12.30 10.93 4.63
N CYS A 317 -12.18 11.51 3.44
CA CYS A 317 -12.35 12.93 3.18
C CYS A 317 -13.69 13.24 2.50
N HIS A 318 -14.11 12.42 1.53
CA HIS A 318 -15.32 12.61 0.74
C HIS A 318 -16.53 11.91 1.37
N ARG A 319 -17.10 12.55 2.38
CA ARG A 319 -18.30 12.08 3.12
C ARG A 319 -19.34 13.17 3.21
N TYR A 320 -20.53 12.79 3.70
CA TYR A 320 -21.55 13.78 4.08
C TYR A 320 -20.97 14.83 5.03
N GLY A 321 -21.12 16.10 4.69
CA GLY A 321 -20.53 17.23 5.44
C GLY A 321 -19.22 17.77 4.87
N GLN A 322 -18.65 17.16 3.83
CA GLN A 322 -17.55 17.77 3.07
C GLN A 322 -18.08 19.02 2.34
N ARG A 323 -17.37 20.13 2.48
CA ARG A 323 -17.78 21.43 1.94
C ARG A 323 -17.15 21.80 0.61
N TYR A 324 -16.05 21.12 0.28
CA TYR A 324 -15.22 21.41 -0.88
C TYR A 324 -15.13 20.19 -1.78
N ASP A 325 -14.92 20.41 -3.06
CA ASP A 325 -14.58 19.32 -3.97
C ASP A 325 -13.28 18.67 -3.51
N VAL A 326 -13.24 17.33 -3.55
CA VAL A 326 -12.08 16.58 -3.12
C VAL A 326 -11.16 16.34 -4.31
N VAL A 327 -9.94 16.85 -4.21
CA VAL A 327 -8.88 16.62 -5.21
C VAL A 327 -8.11 15.37 -4.82
N VAL A 328 -8.01 14.41 -5.74
CA VAL A 328 -7.29 13.15 -5.57
C VAL A 328 -6.13 13.10 -6.54
N ILE A 329 -4.90 13.07 -6.06
CA ILE A 329 -3.71 12.98 -6.90
C ILE A 329 -3.14 11.58 -6.81
N ASN A 330 -3.06 10.87 -7.96
CA ASN A 330 -2.49 9.55 -8.07
C ASN A 330 -1.13 9.63 -8.76
N PHE A 331 -0.13 8.93 -8.21
CA PHE A 331 1.18 8.84 -8.83
C PHE A 331 1.21 7.77 -9.90
N LEU A 332 1.95 8.02 -10.98
CA LEU A 332 2.09 7.11 -12.10
C LEU A 332 3.55 7.04 -12.57
N ASN A 333 4.13 5.84 -12.48
CA ASN A 333 5.42 5.56 -13.09
C ASN A 333 5.25 5.40 -14.60
N THR A 334 5.82 6.35 -15.37
CA THR A 334 5.70 6.34 -16.84
C THR A 334 6.53 5.25 -17.53
N ARG A 335 7.46 4.61 -16.81
CA ARG A 335 8.27 3.49 -17.32
C ARG A 335 7.72 2.12 -16.90
N ASN A 336 6.68 2.06 -16.07
CA ASN A 336 6.03 0.83 -15.64
C ASN A 336 4.67 0.67 -16.32
N GLN A 337 4.60 -0.23 -17.31
CA GLN A 337 3.37 -0.46 -18.07
C GLN A 337 2.27 -1.10 -17.22
N ALA A 338 2.62 -1.97 -16.27
CA ALA A 338 1.62 -2.59 -15.42
C ALA A 338 0.97 -1.58 -14.47
N ASP A 339 1.75 -0.64 -13.88
CA ASP A 339 1.18 0.45 -13.08
C ASP A 339 0.23 1.34 -13.90
N GLN A 340 0.58 1.60 -15.17
CA GLN A 340 -0.31 2.34 -16.09
C GLN A 340 -1.64 1.60 -16.29
N ARG A 341 -1.60 0.29 -16.53
CA ARG A 341 -2.79 -0.54 -16.71
C ARG A 341 -3.64 -0.66 -15.45
N VAL A 342 -3.01 -0.75 -14.27
CA VAL A 342 -3.76 -0.72 -13.00
C VAL A 342 -4.49 0.61 -12.85
N LEU A 343 -3.83 1.75 -13.09
CA LEU A 343 -4.47 3.07 -13.00
C LEU A 343 -5.62 3.21 -14.01
N GLU A 344 -5.46 2.74 -15.25
CA GLU A 344 -6.51 2.71 -16.28
C GLU A 344 -7.72 1.89 -15.81
N LEU A 345 -7.51 0.69 -15.27
CA LEU A 345 -8.58 -0.15 -14.71
C LEU A 345 -9.34 0.58 -13.60
N LEU A 346 -8.62 1.16 -12.63
CA LEU A 346 -9.22 1.88 -11.51
C LEU A 346 -10.01 3.11 -11.99
N THR A 347 -9.53 3.78 -13.04
CA THR A 347 -10.15 5.00 -13.56
C THR A 347 -11.34 4.70 -14.46
N GLU A 348 -11.17 3.82 -15.44
CA GLU A 348 -12.13 3.61 -16.52
C GLU A 348 -13.20 2.57 -16.19
N LYS A 349 -12.81 1.47 -15.54
CA LYS A 349 -13.74 0.37 -15.26
C LYS A 349 -14.43 0.51 -13.92
N PHE A 350 -13.67 0.83 -12.88
CA PHE A 350 -14.26 1.05 -11.57
C PHE A 350 -14.80 2.48 -11.39
N ASN A 351 -14.42 3.39 -12.30
CA ASN A 351 -14.86 4.79 -12.28
C ASN A 351 -14.69 5.47 -10.91
N LEU A 352 -13.63 5.03 -10.15
CA LEU A 352 -13.44 5.38 -8.74
C LEU A 352 -13.24 6.87 -8.53
N PHE A 353 -12.70 7.54 -9.53
CA PHE A 353 -12.32 8.94 -9.43
C PHE A 353 -13.36 9.89 -10.03
N SER A 354 -14.45 9.39 -10.63
CA SER A 354 -15.53 10.24 -11.09
C SER A 354 -16.48 10.59 -9.94
N GLY A 355 -16.96 11.81 -9.91
CA GLY A 355 -17.90 12.28 -8.89
C GLY A 355 -19.28 11.63 -8.96
N VAL A 356 -19.61 11.04 -10.10
CA VAL A 356 -20.83 10.25 -10.29
C VAL A 356 -20.46 8.82 -9.91
N PHE A 357 -21.08 8.28 -8.86
CA PHE A 357 -20.83 6.94 -8.36
C PHE A 357 -20.75 5.93 -9.48
N GLY A 358 -19.52 5.57 -9.82
CA GLY A 358 -19.21 4.35 -10.53
C GLY A 358 -19.76 3.15 -9.77
N ALA A 359 -19.68 1.99 -10.38
CA ALA A 359 -20.14 0.72 -9.87
C ALA A 359 -20.06 0.68 -8.34
N SER A 360 -21.20 0.87 -7.73
CA SER A 360 -21.40 1.25 -6.35
C SER A 360 -20.61 0.38 -5.37
N ASP A 361 -20.48 0.84 -4.13
CA ASP A 361 -20.11 0.06 -2.92
C ASP A 361 -20.60 -1.40 -2.95
N GLU A 362 -21.64 -1.67 -3.70
CA GLU A 362 -22.28 -2.97 -3.87
C GLU A 362 -21.54 -3.88 -4.85
N VAL A 363 -20.93 -3.31 -5.92
CA VAL A 363 -20.08 -4.06 -6.87
C VAL A 363 -18.70 -4.26 -6.28
N LEU A 364 -18.13 -3.24 -5.62
CA LEU A 364 -16.83 -3.33 -4.96
C LEU A 364 -16.88 -4.26 -3.72
N GLY A 365 -17.99 -4.26 -2.97
CA GLY A 365 -18.16 -5.11 -1.78
C GLY A 365 -18.41 -6.60 -2.08
N ARG A 366 -18.58 -6.96 -3.36
CA ARG A 366 -18.83 -8.33 -3.81
C ARG A 366 -17.81 -8.86 -4.83
N ILE A 367 -16.80 -8.07 -5.19
CA ILE A 367 -15.57 -8.62 -5.75
C ILE A 367 -14.96 -9.40 -4.59
N GLU A 368 -15.25 -10.71 -4.55
CA GLU A 368 -14.80 -11.60 -3.50
C GLU A 368 -13.30 -11.45 -3.35
N GLY A 369 -12.87 -10.97 -2.17
CA GLY A 369 -11.48 -10.81 -1.81
C GLY A 369 -10.75 -9.71 -2.61
N GLY A 370 -10.64 -8.49 -2.08
CA GLY A 370 -9.75 -7.47 -2.65
C GLY A 370 -8.31 -7.98 -2.81
N LEU A 371 -7.94 -8.97 -2.01
CA LEU A 371 -6.68 -9.68 -2.08
C LEU A 371 -6.58 -10.60 -3.30
N ASP A 372 -7.68 -11.25 -3.73
CA ASP A 372 -7.70 -12.05 -4.96
C ASP A 372 -7.42 -11.19 -6.19
N PHE A 373 -7.90 -9.95 -6.21
CA PHE A 373 -7.59 -9.01 -7.27
C PHE A 373 -6.11 -8.61 -7.24
N GLU A 374 -5.54 -8.35 -6.08
CA GLU A 374 -4.11 -8.07 -5.91
C GLU A 374 -3.24 -9.27 -6.30
N LYS A 375 -3.63 -10.50 -5.94
CA LYS A 375 -2.96 -11.73 -6.36
C LYS A 375 -2.96 -11.90 -7.88
N ARG A 376 -4.07 -11.58 -8.55
CA ARG A 376 -4.17 -11.63 -10.01
C ARG A 376 -3.25 -10.61 -10.68
N ILE A 377 -3.18 -9.40 -10.15
CA ILE A 377 -2.22 -8.39 -10.63
C ILE A 377 -0.79 -8.89 -10.43
N LEU A 378 -0.47 -9.43 -9.24
CA LEU A 378 0.84 -10.01 -8.98
C LEU A 378 1.17 -11.13 -9.97
N GLN A 379 0.23 -12.02 -10.24
CA GLN A 379 0.41 -13.11 -11.22
C GLN A 379 0.74 -12.56 -12.61
N ILE A 380 0.12 -11.46 -13.03
CA ILE A 380 0.47 -10.79 -14.29
C ILE A 380 1.92 -10.30 -14.26
N TYR A 381 2.34 -9.65 -13.16
CA TYR A 381 3.73 -9.22 -12.98
C TYR A 381 4.74 -10.37 -13.00
N ASP A 382 4.36 -11.53 -12.45
CA ASP A 382 5.25 -12.69 -12.35
C ASP A 382 5.35 -13.48 -13.65
N THR A 383 4.27 -13.58 -14.41
CA THR A 383 4.19 -14.43 -15.61
C THR A 383 4.45 -13.68 -16.91
N CYS A 384 4.10 -12.40 -16.96
CA CYS A 384 4.21 -11.59 -18.19
C CYS A 384 5.51 -10.79 -18.18
N ARG A 385 6.34 -10.99 -19.22
CA ARG A 385 7.65 -10.33 -19.37
C ARG A 385 7.70 -9.32 -20.51
N GLN A 386 6.82 -9.46 -21.48
CA GLN A 386 6.77 -8.60 -22.66
C GLN A 386 5.55 -7.67 -22.57
N PRO A 387 5.67 -6.44 -23.08
CA PRO A 387 4.56 -5.48 -23.11
C PRO A 387 3.27 -6.06 -23.64
N GLU A 388 3.35 -6.85 -24.72
CA GLU A 388 2.20 -7.46 -25.37
C GLU A 388 1.51 -8.51 -24.49
N GLN A 389 2.30 -9.25 -23.68
CA GLN A 389 1.78 -10.24 -22.71
C GLN A 389 1.05 -9.53 -21.57
N ILE A 390 1.63 -8.44 -21.06
CA ILE A 390 1.04 -7.61 -20.00
C ILE A 390 -0.29 -7.05 -20.51
N GLU A 391 -0.30 -6.47 -21.70
CA GLU A 391 -1.50 -5.93 -22.31
C GLU A 391 -2.59 -6.99 -22.49
N ALA A 392 -2.25 -8.15 -23.03
CA ALA A 392 -3.20 -9.25 -23.23
C ALA A 392 -3.77 -9.75 -21.90
N ALA A 393 -2.94 -9.92 -20.88
CA ALA A 393 -3.38 -10.38 -19.55
C ALA A 393 -4.30 -9.37 -18.85
N PHE A 394 -3.99 -8.07 -18.92
CA PHE A 394 -4.86 -7.04 -18.38
C PHE A 394 -6.17 -6.91 -19.16
N ASN A 395 -6.16 -7.07 -20.49
CA ASN A 395 -7.37 -7.08 -21.31
C ASN A 395 -8.27 -8.28 -20.96
N ALA A 396 -7.69 -9.46 -20.70
CA ALA A 396 -8.43 -10.63 -20.24
C ALA A 396 -9.07 -10.40 -18.85
N LEU A 397 -8.29 -9.88 -17.90
CA LEU A 397 -8.79 -9.51 -16.57
C LEU A 397 -9.92 -8.47 -16.66
N GLN A 398 -9.77 -7.49 -17.54
CA GLN A 398 -10.77 -6.45 -17.77
C GLN A 398 -12.07 -7.00 -18.38
N ALA A 399 -11.99 -7.94 -19.31
CA ALA A 399 -13.16 -8.58 -19.91
C ALA A 399 -13.95 -9.39 -18.88
N GLU A 400 -13.25 -10.19 -18.07
CA GLU A 400 -13.84 -10.98 -16.99
C GLU A 400 -14.54 -10.10 -15.94
N LEU A 401 -13.86 -9.04 -15.48
CA LEU A 401 -14.47 -8.08 -14.56
C LEU A 401 -15.69 -7.39 -15.17
N GLY A 402 -15.65 -7.10 -16.48
CA GLY A 402 -16.76 -6.51 -17.22
C GLY A 402 -17.99 -7.39 -17.25
N GLU A 403 -17.82 -8.70 -17.42
CA GLU A 403 -18.92 -9.69 -17.37
C GLU A 403 -19.52 -9.79 -15.97
N VAL A 404 -18.67 -9.91 -14.94
CA VAL A 404 -19.10 -9.94 -13.54
C VAL A 404 -19.88 -8.68 -13.16
N ILE A 405 -19.43 -7.50 -13.59
CA ILE A 405 -20.11 -6.22 -13.33
C ILE A 405 -21.45 -6.17 -14.07
N ALA A 406 -21.50 -6.59 -15.34
CA ALA A 406 -22.71 -6.54 -16.17
C ALA A 406 -23.80 -7.51 -15.65
N ASP A 407 -23.45 -8.72 -15.25
CA ASP A 407 -24.40 -9.69 -14.70
C ASP A 407 -24.98 -9.21 -13.36
N ARG A 408 -24.17 -8.58 -12.53
CA ARG A 408 -24.61 -8.03 -11.24
C ARG A 408 -25.51 -6.80 -11.36
N ILE A 409 -25.28 -5.95 -12.36
CA ILE A 409 -26.19 -4.83 -12.67
C ILE A 409 -27.56 -5.38 -13.07
N LYS A 410 -27.62 -6.47 -13.84
CA LYS A 410 -28.87 -7.13 -14.22
C LYS A 410 -29.59 -7.74 -13.01
N ASP A 411 -28.86 -8.44 -12.13
CA ASP A 411 -29.43 -9.04 -10.93
C ASP A 411 -30.01 -7.97 -9.99
N THR A 412 -29.28 -6.87 -9.80
CA THR A 412 -29.76 -5.76 -8.96
C THR A 412 -31.00 -5.08 -9.56
N GLN A 413 -31.04 -4.92 -10.88
CA GLN A 413 -32.23 -4.41 -11.58
C GLN A 413 -33.41 -5.35 -11.47
N SER A 414 -33.18 -6.66 -11.58
CA SER A 414 -34.25 -7.68 -11.44
C SER A 414 -34.80 -7.70 -10.01
N GLN A 415 -33.94 -7.67 -8.98
CA GLN A 415 -34.37 -7.61 -7.59
C GLN A 415 -35.12 -6.31 -7.22
N LEU A 416 -34.77 -5.18 -7.87
CA LEU A 416 -35.52 -3.95 -7.72
C LEU A 416 -36.91 -4.02 -8.37
N LEU A 417 -37.03 -4.72 -9.50
CA LEU A 417 -38.33 -4.92 -10.19
C LEU A 417 -39.25 -5.94 -9.48
N GLU A 418 -38.67 -6.89 -8.76
CA GLU A 418 -39.44 -7.88 -7.97
C GLU A 418 -39.95 -7.33 -6.62
N ASN A 419 -39.38 -6.23 -6.13
CA ASN A 419 -39.75 -5.62 -4.85
C ASN A 419 -40.64 -4.35 -5.01
N PHE A 420 -41.09 -4.06 -6.23
CA PHE A 420 -42.10 -3.07 -6.58
C PHE A 420 -43.32 -3.72 -7.22
#